data_6e19d38e343f0a12c83dcc06a2d16f99
#
_entry.id   6e19d38e343f0a12c83dcc06a2d16f99
#
_cell.length_a   1.000
_cell.length_b   1.000
_cell.length_c   1.000
_cell.angle_alpha   90.00
_cell.angle_beta   90.00
_cell.angle_gamma   90.00
#
_symmetry.space_group_name_H-M   'P 1'
#
loop_
_entity.id
_entity.type
_entity.pdbx_description
1 polymer ?
#
loop_
_entity_poly.entity_id
_entity_poly.type
_entity_poly.pdbx_seq_one_letter_code
_entity_poly.pdbx_strand_id
1 'polypeptide(L)'
;MDDFIQFLKRKNVKLYLTLALLILVIYFLRAFMGIVLLTTIFAYLAIKSSLYFKKRFQVPYLLAVVSLYILILGLLAAAISYAAPLLVDQLKVIPQMVSKAIINHPLLNRSINRLVNRFIHSSEMVSNSRNVVVTGFREAGHVGRGLTHFVLAVFLSFVYSISRPRILSFGKEFLKSPYHEFFGNVHFLARKFVLILGKIIETQLLICTINTFLMTIGLFFLRMPDLLLLAIIVFLLGLIPVAGVLISVIPLTVIAFASGGLIRVAEVIVLVIVIHMFESYFLHPRLMADRTDLPVFIAFITLIVMSKLIGDWGLIVGLPIVSFFLDIFGIHSSEKSRKPKNNG
;
A
#
# COMPACT_ATOMS: atom_id res chain seq x y z
N MET A 1 -23.96 21.50 36.84
CA MET A 1 -24.46 21.34 35.48
C MET A 1 -23.85 22.35 34.53
N ASP A 2 -23.66 23.60 34.99
CA ASP A 2 -23.08 24.68 34.15
C ASP A 2 -21.59 24.46 33.78
N ASP A 3 -20.79 23.92 34.69
CA ASP A 3 -19.37 23.59 34.38
C ASP A 3 -19.21 22.52 33.30
N PHE A 4 -20.12 21.54 33.30
CA PHE A 4 -20.13 20.49 32.27
C PHE A 4 -20.55 21.06 30.90
N ILE A 5 -21.53 21.98 30.90
CA ILE A 5 -21.96 22.68 29.66
C ILE A 5 -20.84 23.59 29.13
N GLN A 6 -20.13 24.31 30.03
CA GLN A 6 -18.99 25.14 29.66
C GLN A 6 -17.80 24.29 29.12
N PHE A 7 -17.55 23.13 29.74
CA PHE A 7 -16.54 22.17 29.23
C PHE A 7 -16.86 21.71 27.81
N LEU A 8 -18.11 21.31 27.54
CA LEU A 8 -18.55 20.89 26.19
C LEU A 8 -18.47 22.00 25.14
N LYS A 9 -18.55 23.27 25.54
CA LYS A 9 -18.44 24.43 24.65
C LYS A 9 -17.01 24.75 24.25
N ARG A 10 -15.98 24.17 24.90
CA ARG A 10 -14.57 24.38 24.52
C ARG A 10 -14.29 23.84 23.10
N LYS A 11 -13.60 24.63 22.28
CA LYS A 11 -13.30 24.31 20.87
C LYS A 11 -12.64 22.92 20.71
N ASN A 12 -11.71 22.58 21.58
CA ASN A 12 -11.01 21.30 21.54
C ASN A 12 -11.95 20.13 21.88
N VAL A 13 -12.86 20.30 22.81
CA VAL A 13 -13.84 19.26 23.20
C VAL A 13 -14.80 18.99 22.04
N LYS A 14 -15.31 20.02 21.38
CA LYS A 14 -16.14 19.88 20.17
C LYS A 14 -15.40 19.14 19.05
N LEU A 15 -14.11 19.43 18.86
CA LEU A 15 -13.28 18.74 17.87
C LEU A 15 -13.15 17.24 18.18
N TYR A 16 -12.83 16.89 19.43
CA TYR A 16 -12.69 15.48 19.84
C TYR A 16 -14.03 14.73 19.83
N LEU A 17 -15.13 15.37 20.16
CA LEU A 17 -16.47 14.79 20.03
C LEU A 17 -16.81 14.52 18.55
N THR A 18 -16.49 15.46 17.67
CA THR A 18 -16.66 15.26 16.21
C THR A 18 -15.79 14.10 15.72
N LEU A 19 -14.54 14.02 16.18
CA LEU A 19 -13.64 12.91 15.86
C LEU A 19 -14.18 11.56 16.34
N ALA A 20 -14.67 11.49 17.59
CA ALA A 20 -15.28 10.28 18.15
C ALA A 20 -16.51 9.83 17.35
N LEU A 21 -17.37 10.78 16.97
CA LEU A 21 -18.54 10.50 16.13
C LEU A 21 -18.12 9.98 14.75
N LEU A 22 -17.11 10.59 14.12
CA LEU A 22 -16.57 10.13 12.85
C LEU A 22 -16.00 8.71 12.95
N ILE A 23 -15.26 8.40 14.01
CA ILE A 23 -14.74 7.04 14.26
C ILE A 23 -15.89 6.05 14.37
N LEU A 24 -16.96 6.40 15.10
CA LEU A 24 -18.15 5.55 15.23
C LEU A 24 -18.81 5.29 13.88
N VAL A 25 -19.01 6.33 13.07
CA VAL A 25 -19.58 6.21 11.71
C VAL A 25 -18.67 5.34 10.82
N ILE A 26 -17.36 5.56 10.85
CA ILE A 26 -16.38 4.76 10.12
C ILE A 26 -16.43 3.29 10.55
N TYR A 27 -16.58 3.01 11.84
CA TYR A 27 -16.70 1.65 12.36
C TYR A 27 -17.91 0.92 11.79
N PHE A 28 -19.07 1.59 11.72
CA PHE A 28 -20.27 1.01 11.08
C PHE A 28 -20.08 0.81 9.56
N LEU A 29 -19.35 1.71 8.89
CA LEU A 29 -19.07 1.65 7.46
C LEU A 29 -17.81 0.85 7.10
N ARG A 30 -17.23 0.12 8.05
CA ARG A 30 -15.94 -0.57 7.86
C ARG A 30 -15.88 -1.48 6.65
N ALA A 31 -17.00 -2.09 6.26
CA ALA A 31 -17.09 -2.94 5.07
C ALA A 31 -16.76 -2.20 3.75
N PHE A 32 -17.02 -0.88 3.72
CA PHE A 32 -16.77 -0.03 2.55
C PHE A 32 -15.43 0.72 2.64
N MET A 33 -14.70 0.62 3.76
CA MET A 33 -13.50 1.41 4.02
C MET A 33 -12.42 1.20 2.95
N GLY A 34 -12.25 -0.03 2.47
CA GLY A 34 -11.28 -0.33 1.40
C GLY A 34 -11.57 0.48 0.13
N ILE A 35 -12.83 0.52 -0.30
CA ILE A 35 -13.24 1.28 -1.50
C ILE A 35 -13.06 2.78 -1.26
N VAL A 36 -13.48 3.29 -0.10
CA VAL A 36 -13.39 4.72 0.24
C VAL A 36 -11.92 5.18 0.29
N LEU A 37 -11.06 4.41 0.95
CA LEU A 37 -9.64 4.73 1.07
C LEU A 37 -8.93 4.69 -0.29
N LEU A 38 -9.15 3.63 -1.08
CA LEU A 38 -8.61 3.54 -2.43
C LEU A 38 -9.11 4.68 -3.33
N THR A 39 -10.41 4.97 -3.29
CA THR A 39 -10.98 6.10 -4.03
C THR A 39 -10.29 7.41 -3.64
N THR A 40 -10.07 7.62 -2.34
CA THR A 40 -9.39 8.81 -1.82
C THR A 40 -7.95 8.88 -2.29
N ILE A 41 -7.21 7.78 -2.26
CA ILE A 41 -5.81 7.69 -2.73
C ILE A 41 -5.74 8.02 -4.23
N PHE A 42 -6.52 7.33 -5.05
CA PHE A 42 -6.52 7.54 -6.49
C PHE A 42 -6.97 8.96 -6.85
N ALA A 43 -8.01 9.48 -6.20
CA ALA A 43 -8.48 10.85 -6.43
C ALA A 43 -7.40 11.88 -6.04
N TYR A 44 -6.75 11.71 -4.89
CA TYR A 44 -5.67 12.60 -4.46
C TYR A 44 -4.51 12.62 -5.46
N LEU A 45 -4.02 11.44 -5.87
CA LEU A 45 -2.93 11.31 -6.82
C LEU A 45 -3.32 11.87 -8.20
N ALA A 46 -4.51 11.54 -8.68
CA ALA A 46 -5.01 12.02 -9.97
C ALA A 46 -5.18 13.54 -10.00
N ILE A 47 -5.79 14.11 -8.96
CA ILE A 47 -5.97 15.57 -8.88
C ILE A 47 -4.61 16.28 -8.82
N LYS A 48 -3.68 15.79 -7.98
CA LYS A 48 -2.35 16.40 -7.84
C LYS A 48 -1.57 16.35 -9.15
N SER A 49 -1.55 15.18 -9.80
CA SER A 49 -0.89 15.00 -11.11
C SER A 49 -1.54 15.86 -12.18
N SER A 50 -2.88 15.90 -12.28
CA SER A 50 -3.59 16.70 -13.26
C SER A 50 -3.36 18.20 -13.06
N LEU A 51 -3.29 18.68 -11.81
CA LEU A 51 -2.96 20.08 -11.52
C LEU A 51 -1.50 20.41 -11.87
N TYR A 52 -0.57 19.47 -11.68
CA TYR A 52 0.81 19.62 -12.11
C TYR A 52 0.90 19.69 -13.64
N PHE A 53 0.24 18.80 -14.37
CA PHE A 53 0.18 18.82 -15.84
C PHE A 53 -0.45 20.09 -16.37
N LYS A 54 -1.56 20.54 -15.75
CA LYS A 54 -2.18 21.84 -16.09
C LYS A 54 -1.19 23.00 -15.95
N LYS A 55 -0.43 23.05 -14.87
CA LYS A 55 0.53 24.13 -14.60
C LYS A 55 1.75 24.06 -15.52
N ARG A 56 2.26 22.85 -15.83
CA ARG A 56 3.50 22.65 -16.58
C ARG A 56 3.29 22.71 -18.09
N PHE A 57 2.18 22.14 -18.59
CA PHE A 57 1.90 21.94 -20.01
C PHE A 57 0.70 22.74 -20.50
N GLN A 58 0.08 23.55 -19.65
CA GLN A 58 -1.11 24.38 -19.96
C GLN A 58 -2.31 23.59 -20.51
N VAL A 59 -2.35 22.27 -20.26
CA VAL A 59 -3.44 21.38 -20.67
C VAL A 59 -4.69 21.67 -19.83
N PRO A 60 -5.91 21.73 -20.41
CA PRO A 60 -7.15 21.84 -19.66
C PRO A 60 -7.26 20.75 -18.59
N TYR A 61 -7.74 21.12 -17.39
CA TYR A 61 -7.82 20.19 -16.25
C TYR A 61 -8.56 18.89 -16.59
N LEU A 62 -9.69 19.00 -17.30
CA LEU A 62 -10.49 17.84 -17.69
C LEU A 62 -9.72 16.86 -18.58
N LEU A 63 -9.01 17.38 -19.59
CA LEU A 63 -8.19 16.56 -20.48
C LEU A 63 -7.04 15.91 -19.70
N ALA A 64 -6.40 16.64 -18.78
CA ALA A 64 -5.35 16.05 -17.92
C ALA A 64 -5.88 14.94 -17.02
N VAL A 65 -7.10 15.05 -16.47
CA VAL A 65 -7.73 13.98 -15.69
C VAL A 65 -8.04 12.78 -16.58
N VAL A 66 -8.71 12.98 -17.71
CA VAL A 66 -9.11 11.88 -18.61
C VAL A 66 -7.89 11.13 -19.14
N SER A 67 -6.87 11.85 -19.64
CA SER A 67 -5.65 11.22 -20.16
C SER A 67 -4.91 10.42 -19.09
N LEU A 68 -4.87 10.91 -17.84
CA LEU A 68 -4.25 10.20 -16.73
C LEU A 68 -4.98 8.88 -16.42
N TYR A 69 -6.32 8.89 -16.38
CA TYR A 69 -7.08 7.66 -16.12
C TYR A 69 -7.02 6.68 -17.28
N ILE A 70 -6.98 7.14 -18.54
CA ILE A 70 -6.73 6.27 -19.70
C ILE A 70 -5.34 5.63 -19.57
N LEU A 71 -4.32 6.39 -19.18
CA LEU A 71 -2.98 5.85 -18.96
C LEU A 71 -2.96 4.82 -17.82
N ILE A 72 -3.59 5.10 -16.68
CA ILE A 72 -3.67 4.17 -15.54
C ILE A 72 -4.39 2.87 -15.95
N LEU A 73 -5.53 2.96 -16.63
CA LEU A 73 -6.28 1.80 -17.09
C LEU A 73 -5.51 1.02 -18.16
N GLY A 74 -4.83 1.70 -19.07
CA GLY A 74 -3.97 1.08 -20.08
C GLY A 74 -2.80 0.32 -19.47
N LEU A 75 -2.10 0.93 -18.51
CA LEU A 75 -1.00 0.28 -17.76
C LEU A 75 -1.52 -0.91 -16.95
N LEU A 76 -2.68 -0.78 -16.31
CA LEU A 76 -3.29 -1.86 -15.56
C LEU A 76 -3.68 -3.03 -16.48
N ALA A 77 -4.33 -2.76 -17.61
CA ALA A 77 -4.69 -3.77 -18.58
C ALA A 77 -3.43 -4.48 -19.15
N ALA A 78 -2.39 -3.73 -19.47
CA ALA A 78 -1.11 -4.29 -19.91
C ALA A 78 -0.45 -5.15 -18.81
N ALA A 79 -0.44 -4.67 -17.55
CA ALA A 79 0.10 -5.43 -16.42
C ALA A 79 -0.67 -6.74 -16.19
N ILE A 80 -2.01 -6.71 -16.22
CA ILE A 80 -2.83 -7.92 -16.07
C ILE A 80 -2.61 -8.87 -17.24
N SER A 81 -2.63 -8.39 -18.48
CA SER A 81 -2.48 -9.22 -19.67
C SER A 81 -1.10 -9.89 -19.78
N TYR A 82 -0.08 -9.25 -19.23
CA TYR A 82 1.30 -9.75 -19.28
C TYR A 82 1.69 -10.54 -18.03
N ALA A 83 1.40 -9.99 -16.85
CA ALA A 83 1.86 -10.58 -15.60
C ALA A 83 0.99 -11.76 -15.14
N ALA A 84 -0.33 -11.76 -15.41
CA ALA A 84 -1.19 -12.84 -14.95
C ALA A 84 -0.86 -14.19 -15.59
N PRO A 85 -0.72 -14.34 -16.93
CA PRO A 85 -0.33 -15.62 -17.52
C PRO A 85 1.06 -16.07 -17.05
N LEU A 86 2.01 -15.13 -16.97
CA LEU A 86 3.38 -15.42 -16.53
C LEU A 86 3.43 -15.91 -15.08
N LEU A 87 2.65 -15.30 -14.18
CA LEU A 87 2.51 -15.75 -12.78
C LEU A 87 1.92 -17.17 -12.71
N VAL A 88 0.87 -17.45 -13.49
CA VAL A 88 0.25 -18.78 -13.52
C VAL A 88 1.23 -19.83 -14.00
N ASP A 89 2.02 -19.53 -15.03
CA ASP A 89 3.01 -20.49 -15.56
C ASP A 89 4.17 -20.71 -14.59
N GLN A 90 4.66 -19.67 -13.92
CA GLN A 90 5.68 -19.80 -12.87
C GLN A 90 5.17 -20.63 -11.68
N LEU A 91 3.93 -20.42 -11.25
CA LEU A 91 3.34 -21.22 -10.16
C LEU A 91 3.23 -22.70 -10.51
N LYS A 92 3.02 -23.07 -11.78
CA LYS A 92 3.00 -24.48 -12.23
C LYS A 92 4.41 -25.12 -12.23
N VAL A 93 5.43 -24.33 -12.46
CA VAL A 93 6.81 -24.80 -12.59
C VAL A 93 7.52 -24.94 -11.25
N ILE A 94 7.14 -24.13 -10.24
CA ILE A 94 7.74 -24.15 -8.90
C ILE A 94 7.75 -25.53 -8.26
N PRO A 95 6.64 -26.32 -8.20
CA PRO A 95 6.65 -27.67 -7.62
C PRO A 95 7.62 -28.63 -8.33
N GLN A 96 7.69 -28.54 -9.64
CA GLN A 96 8.59 -29.38 -10.46
C GLN A 96 10.06 -29.03 -10.24
N MET A 97 10.37 -27.73 -10.09
CA MET A 97 11.73 -27.26 -9.83
C MET A 97 12.20 -27.60 -8.44
N VAL A 98 11.33 -27.46 -7.43
CA VAL A 98 11.61 -27.84 -6.04
C VAL A 98 11.88 -29.35 -5.97
N SER A 99 11.09 -30.18 -6.64
CA SER A 99 11.31 -31.63 -6.66
C SER A 99 12.63 -32.03 -7.33
N LYS A 100 12.99 -31.42 -8.47
CA LYS A 100 14.27 -31.66 -9.15
C LYS A 100 15.47 -31.21 -8.31
N ALA A 101 15.37 -30.06 -7.63
CA ALA A 101 16.44 -29.54 -6.78
C ALA A 101 16.70 -30.43 -5.56
N ILE A 102 15.66 -31.03 -4.99
CA ILE A 102 15.76 -31.98 -3.85
C ILE A 102 16.46 -33.27 -4.30
N ILE A 103 16.15 -33.78 -5.50
CA ILE A 103 16.74 -35.02 -6.04
C ILE A 103 18.26 -34.83 -6.28
N ASN A 104 18.67 -33.65 -6.70
CA ASN A 104 20.07 -33.37 -7.07
C ASN A 104 21.00 -33.03 -5.90
N HIS A 105 20.50 -32.83 -4.67
CA HIS A 105 21.29 -32.47 -3.49
C HIS A 105 21.03 -33.40 -2.29
N PRO A 106 21.69 -34.57 -2.22
CA PRO A 106 21.42 -35.60 -1.20
C PRO A 106 21.71 -35.15 0.25
N LEU A 107 22.53 -34.15 0.48
CA LEU A 107 22.87 -33.64 1.83
C LEU A 107 21.75 -32.79 2.47
N LEU A 108 20.84 -32.23 1.66
CA LEU A 108 19.68 -31.47 2.13
C LEU A 108 18.44 -32.35 2.38
N ASN A 109 18.53 -33.61 2.04
CA ASN A 109 17.40 -34.53 1.90
C ASN A 109 16.63 -34.80 3.22
N ARG A 110 17.25 -34.79 4.41
CA ARG A 110 16.55 -35.14 5.65
C ARG A 110 15.73 -34.02 6.30
N SER A 111 16.18 -32.77 6.20
CA SER A 111 15.48 -31.65 6.85
C SER A 111 14.50 -30.95 5.90
N ILE A 112 14.88 -30.87 4.62
CA ILE A 112 14.03 -30.28 3.59
C ILE A 112 12.91 -31.26 3.21
N ASN A 113 13.14 -32.56 3.13
CA ASN A 113 12.06 -33.54 2.91
C ASN A 113 10.98 -33.48 4.00
N ARG A 114 11.31 -33.18 5.23
CA ARG A 114 10.28 -32.96 6.28
C ARG A 114 9.48 -31.69 6.09
N LEU A 115 10.11 -30.62 5.64
CA LEU A 115 9.43 -29.35 5.32
C LEU A 115 8.65 -29.45 4.01
N VAL A 116 9.26 -30.00 2.98
CA VAL A 116 8.64 -30.19 1.65
C VAL A 116 7.52 -31.22 1.73
N ASN A 117 7.69 -32.34 2.44
CA ASN A 117 6.59 -33.27 2.68
C ASN A 117 5.46 -32.64 3.51
N ARG A 118 5.74 -31.78 4.48
CA ARG A 118 4.67 -30.96 5.11
C ARG A 118 4.00 -30.00 4.12
N PHE A 119 4.76 -29.35 3.25
CA PHE A 119 4.20 -28.47 2.22
C PHE A 119 3.50 -29.26 1.10
N ILE A 120 4.06 -30.40 0.67
CA ILE A 120 3.46 -31.28 -0.36
C ILE A 120 2.26 -32.04 0.20
N HIS A 121 2.31 -32.54 1.44
CA HIS A 121 1.13 -33.14 2.07
C HIS A 121 0.06 -32.14 2.48
N SER A 122 0.41 -30.88 2.74
CA SER A 122 -0.59 -29.80 2.74
C SER A 122 -1.06 -29.49 1.31
N SER A 123 -0.30 -29.82 0.28
CA SER A 123 -0.69 -29.74 -1.13
C SER A 123 -1.25 -31.06 -1.69
N GLU A 124 -1.21 -32.20 -0.98
CA GLU A 124 -2.04 -33.39 -1.24
C GLU A 124 -3.52 -33.14 -0.91
N MET A 125 -3.84 -32.16 -0.07
CA MET A 125 -5.16 -31.51 -0.13
C MET A 125 -5.45 -30.91 -1.52
N VAL A 126 -4.44 -30.66 -2.33
CA VAL A 126 -4.52 -30.18 -3.72
C VAL A 126 -4.66 -31.31 -4.73
N SER A 127 -4.26 -32.55 -4.42
CA SER A 127 -4.35 -33.70 -5.35
C SER A 127 -5.75 -34.32 -5.46
N ASN A 128 -6.64 -34.04 -4.52
CA ASN A 128 -8.04 -34.38 -4.69
C ASN A 128 -8.69 -33.35 -5.62
N SER A 129 -8.79 -33.65 -6.91
CA SER A 129 -9.19 -32.78 -7.99
C SER A 129 -10.48 -31.95 -7.76
N ARG A 130 -11.37 -32.42 -6.88
CA ARG A 130 -12.56 -31.66 -6.44
C ARG A 130 -12.19 -30.51 -5.48
N ASN A 131 -11.23 -30.68 -4.58
CA ASN A 131 -10.83 -29.65 -3.61
C ASN A 131 -9.97 -28.57 -4.25
N VAL A 132 -9.14 -28.89 -5.25
CA VAL A 132 -8.36 -27.90 -6.03
C VAL A 132 -9.28 -26.96 -6.79
N VAL A 133 -10.29 -27.52 -7.43
CA VAL A 133 -11.29 -26.75 -8.17
C VAL A 133 -12.06 -25.84 -7.20
N VAL A 134 -12.53 -26.34 -6.06
CA VAL A 134 -13.27 -25.56 -5.06
C VAL A 134 -12.38 -24.52 -4.38
N THR A 135 -11.14 -24.87 -4.01
CA THR A 135 -10.19 -23.92 -3.44
C THR A 135 -9.73 -22.88 -4.48
N GLY A 136 -9.46 -23.32 -5.71
CA GLY A 136 -9.15 -22.44 -6.83
C GLY A 136 -10.31 -21.46 -7.15
N PHE A 137 -11.55 -21.93 -7.15
CA PHE A 137 -12.73 -21.06 -7.29
C PHE A 137 -12.93 -20.11 -6.10
N ARG A 138 -12.59 -20.55 -4.89
CA ARG A 138 -12.66 -19.73 -3.67
C ARG A 138 -11.60 -18.62 -3.69
N GLU A 139 -10.36 -18.96 -4.02
CA GLU A 139 -9.26 -18.00 -4.17
C GLU A 139 -9.48 -17.08 -5.38
N ALA A 140 -9.94 -17.59 -6.51
CA ALA A 140 -10.34 -16.78 -7.65
C ALA A 140 -11.50 -15.82 -7.29
N GLY A 141 -12.42 -16.25 -6.42
CA GLY A 141 -13.50 -15.40 -5.89
C GLY A 141 -12.97 -14.31 -4.94
N HIS A 142 -11.90 -14.56 -4.17
CA HIS A 142 -11.24 -13.54 -3.35
C HIS A 142 -10.49 -12.51 -4.21
N VAL A 143 -9.72 -12.98 -5.20
CA VAL A 143 -9.03 -12.12 -6.18
C VAL A 143 -10.05 -11.32 -7.00
N GLY A 144 -11.14 -11.96 -7.43
CA GLY A 144 -12.22 -11.28 -8.17
C GLY A 144 -12.89 -10.17 -7.36
N ARG A 145 -13.13 -10.38 -6.06
CA ARG A 145 -13.68 -9.33 -5.19
C ARG A 145 -12.69 -8.20 -4.98
N GLY A 146 -11.41 -8.48 -4.78
CA GLY A 146 -10.36 -7.47 -4.69
C GLY A 146 -10.27 -6.62 -5.95
N LEU A 147 -10.31 -7.26 -7.12
CA LEU A 147 -10.31 -6.58 -8.42
C LEU A 147 -11.57 -5.73 -8.61
N THR A 148 -12.74 -6.22 -8.22
CA THR A 148 -14.00 -5.46 -8.29
C THR A 148 -13.92 -4.20 -7.42
N HIS A 149 -13.43 -4.32 -6.17
CA HIS A 149 -13.24 -3.16 -5.29
C HIS A 149 -12.24 -2.16 -5.87
N PHE A 150 -11.15 -2.66 -6.47
CA PHE A 150 -10.14 -1.82 -7.11
C PHE A 150 -10.72 -1.06 -8.32
N VAL A 151 -11.40 -1.75 -9.24
CA VAL A 151 -12.04 -1.14 -10.43
C VAL A 151 -13.10 -0.12 -10.01
N LEU A 152 -13.91 -0.46 -9.00
CA LEU A 152 -14.91 0.45 -8.46
C LEU A 152 -14.27 1.70 -7.84
N ALA A 153 -13.18 1.54 -7.10
CA ALA A 153 -12.45 2.66 -6.51
C ALA A 153 -11.83 3.58 -7.58
N VAL A 154 -11.24 3.00 -8.64
CA VAL A 154 -10.73 3.77 -9.79
C VAL A 154 -11.86 4.53 -10.48
N PHE A 155 -13.00 3.88 -10.72
CA PHE A 155 -14.17 4.52 -11.32
C PHE A 155 -14.71 5.66 -10.44
N LEU A 156 -14.92 5.42 -9.15
CA LEU A 156 -15.40 6.46 -8.21
C LEU A 156 -14.41 7.62 -8.11
N SER A 157 -13.10 7.34 -8.10
CA SER A 157 -12.08 8.40 -8.07
C SER A 157 -12.07 9.23 -9.36
N PHE A 158 -12.33 8.61 -10.51
CA PHE A 158 -12.51 9.30 -11.79
C PHE A 158 -13.71 10.25 -11.76
N VAL A 159 -14.88 9.73 -11.36
CA VAL A 159 -16.11 10.52 -11.21
C VAL A 159 -15.91 11.69 -10.24
N TYR A 160 -15.27 11.42 -9.09
CA TYR A 160 -14.93 12.45 -8.12
C TYR A 160 -13.99 13.54 -8.72
N SER A 161 -12.94 13.11 -9.43
CA SER A 161 -11.96 14.03 -10.02
C SER A 161 -12.56 14.96 -11.06
N ILE A 162 -13.47 14.45 -11.89
CA ILE A 162 -14.19 15.26 -12.88
C ILE A 162 -15.19 16.21 -12.17
N SER A 163 -15.93 15.68 -11.20
CA SER A 163 -16.99 16.43 -10.50
C SER A 163 -16.46 17.34 -9.40
N ARG A 164 -15.14 17.38 -9.18
CA ARG A 164 -14.48 18.11 -8.08
C ARG A 164 -14.99 19.54 -7.88
N PRO A 165 -15.13 20.40 -8.93
CA PRO A 165 -15.58 21.77 -8.71
C PRO A 165 -17.00 21.84 -8.11
N ARG A 166 -17.90 20.97 -8.59
CA ARG A 166 -19.29 20.89 -8.10
C ARG A 166 -19.35 20.34 -6.67
N ILE A 167 -18.56 19.32 -6.36
CA ILE A 167 -18.48 18.71 -5.01
C ILE A 167 -17.94 19.73 -4.01
N LEU A 168 -16.91 20.51 -4.39
CA LEU A 168 -16.37 21.53 -3.51
C LEU A 168 -17.35 22.70 -3.27
N SER A 169 -18.14 23.11 -4.28
CA SER A 169 -19.17 24.13 -4.09
C SER A 169 -20.29 23.62 -3.19
N PHE A 170 -20.76 22.37 -3.40
CA PHE A 170 -21.76 21.75 -2.55
C PHE A 170 -21.27 21.60 -1.09
N GLY A 171 -20.02 21.19 -0.88
CA GLY A 171 -19.42 21.10 0.44
C GLY A 171 -19.36 22.44 1.20
N LYS A 172 -19.21 23.57 0.49
CA LYS A 172 -19.24 24.90 1.10
C LYS A 172 -20.61 25.29 1.67
N GLU A 173 -21.70 24.76 1.13
CA GLU A 173 -23.04 25.05 1.65
C GLU A 173 -23.24 24.47 3.05
N PHE A 174 -22.62 23.31 3.38
CA PHE A 174 -22.64 22.78 4.74
C PHE A 174 -21.94 23.70 5.75
N LEU A 175 -20.89 24.40 5.31
CA LEU A 175 -20.17 25.36 6.16
C LEU A 175 -20.98 26.65 6.42
N LYS A 176 -22.04 26.92 5.67
CA LYS A 176 -22.97 28.03 5.87
C LYS A 176 -24.22 27.62 6.65
N SER A 177 -24.39 26.33 6.95
CA SER A 177 -25.56 25.79 7.66
C SER A 177 -25.58 26.20 9.14
N PRO A 178 -26.72 26.07 9.84
CA PRO A 178 -26.79 26.29 11.30
C PRO A 178 -25.79 25.44 12.09
N TYR A 179 -25.33 24.32 11.53
CA TYR A 179 -24.35 23.40 12.13
C TYR A 179 -22.92 23.64 11.61
N HIS A 180 -22.60 24.88 11.23
CA HIS A 180 -21.30 25.25 10.62
C HIS A 180 -20.08 24.84 11.46
N GLU A 181 -20.17 24.87 12.80
CA GLU A 181 -19.07 24.45 13.67
C GLU A 181 -18.79 22.94 13.55
N PHE A 182 -19.83 22.11 13.54
CA PHE A 182 -19.69 20.67 13.33
C PHE A 182 -19.11 20.36 11.96
N PHE A 183 -19.70 20.89 10.90
CA PHE A 183 -19.21 20.68 9.54
C PHE A 183 -17.82 21.29 9.30
N GLY A 184 -17.48 22.38 10.01
CA GLY A 184 -16.13 22.94 10.03
C GLY A 184 -15.11 21.98 10.61
N ASN A 185 -15.42 21.32 11.73
CA ASN A 185 -14.57 20.30 12.33
C ASN A 185 -14.44 19.07 11.42
N VAL A 186 -15.55 18.60 10.83
CA VAL A 186 -15.52 17.49 9.84
C VAL A 186 -14.62 17.84 8.66
N HIS A 187 -14.79 19.03 8.09
CA HIS A 187 -13.97 19.50 6.98
C HIS A 187 -12.47 19.58 7.35
N PHE A 188 -12.17 20.11 8.51
CA PHE A 188 -10.79 20.18 9.02
C PHE A 188 -10.15 18.80 9.18
N LEU A 189 -10.84 17.88 9.85
CA LEU A 189 -10.37 16.51 10.07
C LEU A 189 -10.20 15.75 8.76
N ALA A 190 -11.21 15.79 7.87
CA ALA A 190 -11.17 15.12 6.58
C ALA A 190 -10.05 15.67 5.70
N ARG A 191 -9.90 17.00 5.60
CA ARG A 191 -8.82 17.63 4.84
C ARG A 191 -7.46 17.25 5.38
N LYS A 192 -7.27 17.26 6.69
CA LYS A 192 -6.02 16.90 7.35
C LYS A 192 -5.67 15.44 7.10
N PHE A 193 -6.65 14.54 7.24
CA PHE A 193 -6.48 13.12 6.93
C PHE A 193 -6.06 12.88 5.47
N VAL A 194 -6.79 13.46 4.51
CA VAL A 194 -6.48 13.30 3.08
C VAL A 194 -5.08 13.83 2.73
N LEU A 195 -4.66 14.93 3.35
CA LEU A 195 -3.32 15.48 3.11
C LEU A 195 -2.22 14.57 3.67
N ILE A 196 -2.40 14.02 4.87
CA ILE A 196 -1.43 13.10 5.48
C ILE A 196 -1.39 11.80 4.69
N LEU A 197 -2.55 11.18 4.44
CA LEU A 197 -2.67 9.98 3.62
C LEU A 197 -2.00 10.16 2.27
N GLY A 198 -2.36 11.22 1.55
CA GLY A 198 -1.84 11.48 0.22
C GLY A 198 -0.32 11.67 0.18
N LYS A 199 0.22 12.42 1.16
CA LYS A 199 1.68 12.62 1.25
C LYS A 199 2.44 11.33 1.54
N ILE A 200 1.94 10.49 2.43
CA ILE A 200 2.59 9.22 2.78
C ILE A 200 2.55 8.27 1.59
N ILE A 201 1.39 8.12 0.94
CA ILE A 201 1.23 7.26 -0.25
C ILE A 201 2.11 7.75 -1.41
N GLU A 202 2.16 9.05 -1.65
CA GLU A 202 3.05 9.63 -2.69
C GLU A 202 4.52 9.29 -2.43
N THR A 203 4.97 9.44 -1.18
CA THR A 203 6.34 9.10 -0.80
C THR A 203 6.58 7.60 -0.93
N GLN A 204 5.62 6.76 -0.52
CA GLN A 204 5.71 5.31 -0.66
C GLN A 204 5.81 4.88 -2.13
N LEU A 205 4.99 5.47 -3.02
CA LEU A 205 5.08 5.22 -4.46
C LEU A 205 6.46 5.58 -5.03
N LEU A 206 7.04 6.70 -4.59
CA LEU A 206 8.37 7.10 -5.02
C LEU A 206 9.45 6.12 -4.53
N ILE A 207 9.38 5.71 -3.26
CA ILE A 207 10.28 4.71 -2.68
C ILE A 207 10.16 3.40 -3.45
N CYS A 208 8.94 2.88 -3.66
CA CYS A 208 8.69 1.65 -4.42
C CYS A 208 9.25 1.73 -5.83
N THR A 209 9.07 2.85 -6.52
CA THR A 209 9.57 3.03 -7.89
C THR A 209 11.09 2.97 -7.93
N ILE A 210 11.77 3.68 -7.02
CA ILE A 210 13.24 3.68 -6.94
C ILE A 210 13.75 2.28 -6.58
N ASN A 211 13.14 1.64 -5.58
CA ASN A 211 13.53 0.28 -5.17
C ASN A 211 13.34 -0.74 -6.27
N THR A 212 12.20 -0.71 -6.95
CA THR A 212 11.94 -1.61 -8.08
C THR A 212 12.96 -1.40 -9.19
N PHE A 213 13.29 -0.15 -9.51
CA PHE A 213 14.31 0.16 -10.51
C PHE A 213 15.69 -0.40 -10.14
N LEU A 214 16.14 -0.14 -8.91
CA LEU A 214 17.42 -0.64 -8.41
C LEU A 214 17.44 -2.17 -8.34
N MET A 215 16.36 -2.79 -7.84
CA MET A 215 16.23 -4.23 -7.77
C MET A 215 16.27 -4.86 -9.16
N THR A 216 15.54 -4.29 -10.13
CA THR A 216 15.52 -4.79 -11.51
C THR A 216 16.90 -4.73 -12.16
N ILE A 217 17.65 -3.64 -11.92
CA ILE A 217 19.04 -3.53 -12.38
C ILE A 217 19.92 -4.61 -11.74
N GLY A 218 19.82 -4.80 -10.42
CA GLY A 218 20.59 -5.83 -9.72
C GLY A 218 20.27 -7.24 -10.23
N LEU A 219 18.98 -7.57 -10.38
CA LEU A 219 18.52 -8.85 -10.91
C LEU A 219 18.95 -9.07 -12.36
N PHE A 220 19.01 -8.00 -13.16
CA PHE A 220 19.55 -8.07 -14.53
C PHE A 220 21.04 -8.47 -14.54
N PHE A 221 21.87 -7.86 -13.68
CA PHE A 221 23.28 -8.25 -13.56
C PHE A 221 23.45 -9.69 -13.04
N LEU A 222 22.54 -10.15 -12.20
CA LEU A 222 22.49 -11.54 -11.74
C LEU A 222 21.92 -12.49 -12.82
N ARG A 223 21.57 -12.01 -14.02
CA ARG A 223 20.99 -12.79 -15.11
C ARG A 223 19.76 -13.61 -14.67
N MET A 224 18.91 -12.99 -13.83
CA MET A 224 17.67 -13.62 -13.40
C MET A 224 16.68 -13.71 -14.57
N PRO A 225 15.89 -14.80 -14.64
CA PRO A 225 14.81 -14.89 -15.63
C PRO A 225 13.67 -13.95 -15.27
N ASP A 226 12.80 -13.67 -16.24
CA ASP A 226 11.51 -12.98 -16.06
C ASP A 226 11.60 -11.65 -15.29
N LEU A 227 12.58 -10.81 -15.61
CA LEU A 227 12.84 -9.54 -14.92
C LEU A 227 11.60 -8.64 -14.77
N LEU A 228 10.74 -8.61 -15.80
CA LEU A 228 9.52 -7.80 -15.76
C LEU A 228 8.55 -8.31 -14.70
N LEU A 229 8.39 -9.64 -14.59
CA LEU A 229 7.57 -10.26 -13.55
C LEU A 229 8.10 -9.94 -12.16
N LEU A 230 9.43 -10.11 -11.96
CA LEU A 230 10.09 -9.81 -10.68
C LEU A 230 9.94 -8.34 -10.31
N ALA A 231 10.08 -7.42 -11.29
CA ALA A 231 9.87 -6.00 -11.09
C ALA A 231 8.43 -5.68 -10.63
N ILE A 232 7.43 -6.29 -11.28
CA ILE A 232 6.02 -6.10 -10.91
C ILE A 232 5.77 -6.62 -9.48
N ILE A 233 6.28 -7.79 -9.14
CA ILE A 233 6.14 -8.38 -7.79
C ILE A 233 6.79 -7.46 -6.74
N VAL A 234 8.01 -7.00 -6.97
CA VAL A 234 8.73 -6.11 -6.05
C VAL A 234 7.99 -4.78 -5.89
N PHE A 235 7.48 -4.20 -6.98
CA PHE A 235 6.72 -2.97 -6.94
C PHE A 235 5.42 -3.12 -6.13
N LEU A 236 4.61 -4.14 -6.43
CA LEU A 236 3.32 -4.36 -5.75
C LEU A 236 3.50 -4.65 -4.25
N LEU A 237 4.46 -5.51 -3.91
CA LEU A 237 4.75 -5.81 -2.51
C LEU A 237 5.38 -4.60 -1.80
N GLY A 238 6.22 -3.83 -2.48
CA GLY A 238 6.81 -2.61 -1.97
C GLY A 238 5.79 -1.51 -1.61
N LEU A 239 4.55 -1.58 -2.10
CA LEU A 239 3.47 -0.68 -1.67
C LEU A 239 3.11 -0.86 -0.19
N ILE A 240 3.43 -2.00 0.41
CA ILE A 240 3.23 -2.26 1.84
C ILE A 240 4.47 -1.74 2.59
N PRO A 241 4.34 -0.65 3.36
CA PRO A 241 5.49 -0.08 4.07
C PRO A 241 6.13 -1.11 5.00
N VAL A 242 7.45 -1.15 5.06
CA VAL A 242 8.26 -2.00 5.93
C VAL A 242 8.11 -3.51 5.63
N ALA A 243 6.90 -4.02 5.55
CA ALA A 243 6.63 -5.45 5.33
C ALA A 243 6.90 -5.90 3.88
N GLY A 244 6.79 -5.00 2.91
CA GLY A 244 6.87 -5.31 1.49
C GLY A 244 8.19 -5.96 1.08
N VAL A 245 9.31 -5.44 1.59
CA VAL A 245 10.64 -5.99 1.32
C VAL A 245 10.76 -7.41 1.86
N LEU A 246 10.32 -7.65 3.11
CA LEU A 246 10.40 -8.97 3.74
C LEU A 246 9.55 -10.01 2.98
N ILE A 247 8.36 -9.62 2.56
CA ILE A 247 7.46 -10.49 1.80
C ILE A 247 8.02 -10.76 0.40
N SER A 248 8.66 -9.76 -0.24
CA SER A 248 9.23 -9.91 -1.59
C SER A 248 10.42 -10.87 -1.65
N VAL A 249 11.15 -11.07 -0.54
CA VAL A 249 12.25 -12.05 -0.48
C VAL A 249 11.75 -13.46 -0.83
N ILE A 250 10.53 -13.83 -0.44
CA ILE A 250 10.00 -15.17 -0.67
C ILE A 250 9.92 -15.50 -2.16
N PRO A 251 9.16 -14.79 -3.01
CA PRO A 251 9.11 -15.10 -4.43
C PRO A 251 10.46 -14.92 -5.14
N LEU A 252 11.27 -13.94 -4.75
CA LEU A 252 12.59 -13.72 -5.32
C LEU A 252 13.52 -14.90 -5.07
N THR A 253 13.57 -15.43 -3.84
CA THR A 253 14.43 -16.58 -3.50
C THR A 253 13.93 -17.88 -4.13
N VAL A 254 12.62 -18.08 -4.28
CA VAL A 254 12.06 -19.25 -4.98
C VAL A 254 12.49 -19.26 -6.46
N ILE A 255 12.36 -18.14 -7.14
CA ILE A 255 12.76 -18.01 -8.56
C ILE A 255 14.29 -18.09 -8.70
N ALA A 256 15.05 -17.50 -7.75
CA ALA A 256 16.51 -17.59 -7.73
C ALA A 256 16.97 -19.04 -7.57
N PHE A 257 16.35 -19.79 -6.64
CA PHE A 257 16.66 -21.20 -6.43
C PHE A 257 16.40 -22.04 -7.69
N ALA A 258 15.29 -21.78 -8.35
CA ALA A 258 14.92 -22.44 -9.59
C ALA A 258 15.91 -22.16 -10.75
N SER A 259 16.50 -20.96 -10.80
CA SER A 259 17.39 -20.52 -11.89
C SER A 259 18.87 -20.91 -11.71
N GLY A 260 19.35 -21.08 -10.46
CA GLY A 260 20.77 -21.30 -10.20
C GLY A 260 21.09 -21.91 -8.83
N GLY A 261 20.10 -22.50 -8.16
CA GLY A 261 20.29 -23.19 -6.87
C GLY A 261 20.66 -22.24 -5.72
N LEU A 262 21.31 -22.78 -4.69
CA LEU A 262 21.62 -22.04 -3.46
C LEU A 262 22.55 -20.84 -3.66
N ILE A 263 23.46 -20.90 -4.63
CA ILE A 263 24.38 -19.80 -4.91
C ILE A 263 23.58 -18.60 -5.40
N ARG A 264 22.65 -18.79 -6.32
CA ARG A 264 21.78 -17.74 -6.83
C ARG A 264 20.87 -17.16 -5.75
N VAL A 265 20.38 -17.98 -4.82
CA VAL A 265 19.63 -17.53 -3.65
C VAL A 265 20.48 -16.61 -2.78
N ALA A 266 21.73 -17.00 -2.49
CA ALA A 266 22.64 -16.17 -1.70
C ALA A 266 22.91 -14.81 -2.37
N GLU A 267 23.16 -14.79 -3.69
CA GLU A 267 23.36 -13.57 -4.48
C GLU A 267 22.14 -12.64 -4.40
N VAL A 268 20.92 -13.19 -4.54
CA VAL A 268 19.67 -12.40 -4.45
C VAL A 268 19.44 -11.89 -3.04
N ILE A 269 19.70 -12.68 -2.00
CA ILE A 269 19.57 -12.22 -0.61
C ILE A 269 20.54 -11.06 -0.34
N VAL A 270 21.80 -11.15 -0.77
CA VAL A 270 22.77 -10.07 -0.64
C VAL A 270 22.28 -8.82 -1.36
N LEU A 271 21.77 -8.96 -2.60
CA LEU A 271 21.22 -7.84 -3.36
C LEU A 271 20.04 -7.17 -2.61
N VAL A 272 19.11 -7.97 -2.08
CA VAL A 272 17.97 -7.44 -1.30
C VAL A 272 18.48 -6.67 -0.07
N ILE A 273 19.44 -7.23 0.67
CA ILE A 273 20.00 -6.59 1.86
C ILE A 273 20.66 -5.24 1.48
N VAL A 274 21.47 -5.20 0.43
CA VAL A 274 22.16 -3.98 -0.02
C VAL A 274 21.15 -2.89 -0.40
N ILE A 275 20.12 -3.26 -1.18
CA ILE A 275 19.09 -2.30 -1.61
C ILE A 275 18.25 -1.85 -0.42
N HIS A 276 17.91 -2.75 0.50
CA HIS A 276 17.15 -2.40 1.70
C HIS A 276 17.98 -1.50 2.66
N MET A 277 19.28 -1.73 2.77
CA MET A 277 20.17 -0.81 3.50
C MET A 277 20.17 0.57 2.84
N PHE A 278 20.29 0.64 1.52
CA PHE A 278 20.19 1.91 0.79
C PHE A 278 18.84 2.61 1.01
N GLU A 279 17.75 1.86 0.95
CA GLU A 279 16.41 2.37 1.27
C GLU A 279 16.36 2.95 2.68
N SER A 280 16.77 2.17 3.68
CA SER A 280 16.64 2.51 5.10
C SER A 280 17.55 3.68 5.51
N TYR A 281 18.78 3.73 5.00
CA TYR A 281 19.76 4.76 5.40
C TYR A 281 19.75 6.00 4.50
N PHE A 282 19.28 5.88 3.25
CA PHE A 282 19.32 6.98 2.28
C PHE A 282 17.95 7.48 1.85
N LEU A 283 17.09 6.58 1.38
CA LEU A 283 15.78 6.98 0.83
C LEU A 283 14.82 7.45 1.93
N HIS A 284 14.65 6.63 2.96
CA HIS A 284 13.73 6.95 4.05
C HIS A 284 14.05 8.28 4.73
N PRO A 285 15.28 8.57 5.20
CA PRO A 285 15.59 9.85 5.83
C PRO A 285 15.37 11.04 4.90
N ARG A 286 15.68 10.92 3.61
CA ARG A 286 15.54 12.02 2.65
C ARG A 286 14.10 12.28 2.23
N LEU A 287 13.30 11.24 2.12
CA LEU A 287 11.93 11.34 1.57
C LEU A 287 10.86 11.42 2.67
N MET A 288 11.13 10.86 3.85
CA MET A 288 10.20 10.79 4.98
C MET A 288 10.56 11.72 6.15
N ALA A 289 11.71 12.42 6.13
CA ALA A 289 12.23 13.23 7.24
C ALA A 289 11.25 14.25 7.85
N ASP A 290 10.20 14.63 7.12
CA ASP A 290 9.18 15.56 7.59
C ASP A 290 7.82 14.90 7.91
N ARG A 291 7.68 13.56 7.82
CA ARG A 291 6.34 12.98 7.63
C ARG A 291 5.93 11.91 8.65
N THR A 292 6.80 11.01 9.07
CA THR A 292 6.47 9.98 10.09
C THR A 292 7.74 9.35 10.65
N ASP A 293 8.17 9.81 11.82
CA ASP A 293 9.26 9.15 12.54
C ASP A 293 8.68 8.14 13.55
N LEU A 294 7.87 7.20 13.05
CA LEU A 294 7.38 6.11 13.89
C LEU A 294 8.50 5.09 14.10
N PRO A 295 8.81 4.71 15.35
CA PRO A 295 9.70 3.59 15.62
C PRO A 295 9.24 2.34 14.85
N VAL A 296 10.19 1.58 14.30
CA VAL A 296 9.90 0.39 13.48
C VAL A 296 8.95 -0.58 14.18
N PHE A 297 9.11 -0.77 15.48
CA PHE A 297 8.23 -1.61 16.30
C PHE A 297 6.76 -1.13 16.28
N ILE A 298 6.55 0.19 16.43
CA ILE A 298 5.20 0.77 16.37
C ILE A 298 4.61 0.63 14.96
N ALA A 299 5.43 0.78 13.93
CA ALA A 299 5.00 0.57 12.55
C ALA A 299 4.52 -0.88 12.33
N PHE A 300 5.26 -1.89 12.78
CA PHE A 300 4.86 -3.29 12.69
C PHE A 300 3.55 -3.59 13.44
N ILE A 301 3.44 -3.14 14.71
CA ILE A 301 2.21 -3.32 15.49
C ILE A 301 1.03 -2.65 14.77
N THR A 302 1.24 -1.44 14.26
CA THR A 302 0.21 -0.72 13.49
C THR A 302 -0.27 -1.55 12.30
N LEU A 303 0.64 -2.12 11.52
CA LEU A 303 0.29 -2.95 10.36
C LEU A 303 -0.53 -4.19 10.78
N ILE A 304 -0.11 -4.88 11.84
CA ILE A 304 -0.80 -6.07 12.36
C ILE A 304 -2.21 -5.70 12.86
N VAL A 305 -2.32 -4.65 13.67
CA VAL A 305 -3.60 -4.21 14.22
C VAL A 305 -4.54 -3.73 13.11
N MET A 306 -4.04 -2.89 12.21
CA MET A 306 -4.85 -2.33 11.13
C MET A 306 -5.27 -3.39 10.11
N SER A 307 -4.45 -4.42 9.86
CA SER A 307 -4.85 -5.55 9.02
C SER A 307 -6.01 -6.35 9.61
N LYS A 308 -6.10 -6.44 10.95
CA LYS A 308 -7.22 -7.08 11.65
C LYS A 308 -8.49 -6.23 11.67
N LEU A 309 -8.34 -4.90 11.74
CA LEU A 309 -9.48 -3.97 11.84
C LEU A 309 -10.11 -3.66 10.47
N ILE A 310 -9.29 -3.46 9.44
CA ILE A 310 -9.70 -2.94 8.11
C ILE A 310 -9.42 -3.98 7.01
N GLY A 311 -8.86 -5.14 7.35
CA GLY A 311 -8.44 -6.16 6.40
C GLY A 311 -7.14 -5.79 5.68
N ASP A 312 -6.91 -6.34 4.48
CA ASP A 312 -5.66 -6.20 3.72
C ASP A 312 -5.29 -4.74 3.44
N TRP A 313 -6.27 -3.85 3.30
CA TRP A 313 -6.04 -2.41 3.13
C TRP A 313 -5.40 -1.75 4.33
N GLY A 314 -5.56 -2.33 5.53
CA GLY A 314 -4.89 -1.87 6.76
C GLY A 314 -3.37 -1.89 6.66
N LEU A 315 -2.79 -2.77 5.86
CA LEU A 315 -1.35 -2.82 5.60
C LEU A 315 -0.84 -1.59 4.82
N ILE A 316 -1.66 -1.01 3.98
CA ILE A 316 -1.28 0.17 3.17
C ILE A 316 -1.60 1.46 3.91
N VAL A 317 -2.80 1.55 4.52
CA VAL A 317 -3.28 2.80 5.11
C VAL A 317 -3.07 2.90 6.63
N GLY A 318 -2.59 1.85 7.28
CA GLY A 318 -2.40 1.82 8.74
C GLY A 318 -1.46 2.91 9.23
N LEU A 319 -0.29 3.06 8.61
CA LEU A 319 0.66 4.12 8.98
C LEU A 319 0.08 5.53 8.76
N PRO A 320 -0.57 5.86 7.64
CA PRO A 320 -1.28 7.13 7.50
C PRO A 320 -2.32 7.40 8.60
N ILE A 321 -3.09 6.38 9.00
CA ILE A 321 -4.10 6.53 10.04
C ILE A 321 -3.45 6.88 11.39
N VAL A 322 -2.43 6.12 11.80
CA VAL A 322 -1.73 6.39 13.06
C VAL A 322 -1.06 7.76 13.03
N SER A 323 -0.41 8.12 11.91
CA SER A 323 0.20 9.44 11.74
C SER A 323 -0.82 10.58 11.84
N PHE A 324 -2.02 10.37 11.32
CA PHE A 324 -3.11 11.34 11.47
C PHE A 324 -3.51 11.53 12.93
N PHE A 325 -3.67 10.44 13.71
CA PHE A 325 -4.00 10.54 15.12
C PHE A 325 -2.90 11.24 15.93
N LEU A 326 -1.63 10.87 15.70
CA LEU A 326 -0.51 11.52 16.38
C LEU A 326 -0.48 13.02 16.09
N ASP A 327 -0.71 13.41 14.83
CA ASP A 327 -0.75 14.82 14.44
C ASP A 327 -1.96 15.58 15.03
N ILE A 328 -3.13 14.94 15.17
CA ILE A 328 -4.29 15.53 15.85
C ILE A 328 -4.03 15.72 17.35
N PHE A 329 -3.34 14.78 17.98
CA PHE A 329 -2.96 14.87 19.40
C PHE A 329 -1.73 15.75 19.65
N GLY A 330 -1.12 16.33 18.60
CA GLY A 330 0.07 17.17 18.73
C GLY A 330 1.32 16.41 19.12
N ILE A 331 1.33 15.09 18.94
CA ILE A 331 2.49 14.22 19.22
C ILE A 331 3.40 14.25 18.00
N HIS A 332 4.54 14.93 18.11
CA HIS A 332 5.58 14.99 17.08
C HIS A 332 6.81 14.25 17.61
N SER A 333 7.54 13.55 16.75
CA SER A 333 8.76 12.89 17.21
C SER A 333 9.80 13.91 17.66
N SER A 334 10.55 13.56 18.69
CA SER A 334 11.46 14.46 19.43
C SER A 334 12.67 14.97 18.62
N GLU A 335 12.91 14.47 17.40
CA GLU A 335 14.00 14.95 16.56
C GLU A 335 13.80 16.36 16.00
N LYS A 336 12.56 16.83 15.82
CA LYS A 336 12.30 18.24 15.42
C LYS A 336 12.60 19.25 16.52
N SER A 337 12.70 18.83 17.77
CA SER A 337 13.02 19.69 18.91
C SER A 337 14.49 20.09 19.00
N ARG A 338 15.38 19.46 18.20
CA ARG A 338 16.85 19.70 18.28
C ARG A 338 17.41 20.67 17.26
N LYS A 339 16.60 21.28 16.39
CA LYS A 339 17.11 22.43 15.61
C LYS A 339 17.11 23.67 16.51
N PRO A 340 18.27 24.22 16.90
CA PRO A 340 18.29 25.46 17.63
C PRO A 340 17.64 26.55 16.77
N LYS A 341 16.72 27.31 17.36
CA LYS A 341 16.30 28.58 16.79
C LYS A 341 17.57 29.43 16.66
N ASN A 342 18.12 29.56 15.48
CA ASN A 342 19.09 30.61 15.18
C ASN A 342 18.34 31.93 15.31
N ASN A 343 18.45 32.52 16.49
CA ASN A 343 18.21 33.94 16.68
C ASN A 343 19.46 34.63 16.10
N GLY A 344 19.31 35.21 14.94
CA GLY A 344 20.21 36.11 14.29
C GLY A 344 19.38 37.08 13.47
#